data_5edc94aad503dd2a22159465fb221230
#
_entry.id   5edc94aad503dd2a22159465fb221230
#
_cell.length_a   1.000
_cell.length_b   1.000
_cell.length_c   1.000
_cell.angle_alpha   90.00
_cell.angle_beta   90.00
_cell.angle_gamma   90.00
#
_symmetry.space_group_name_H-M   'P 1'
#
loop_
_entity.id
_entity.type
_entity.pdbx_description
1 polymer ?
#
loop_
_entity_poly.entity_id
_entity_poly.type
_entity_poly.pdbx_seq_one_letter_code
_entity_poly.pdbx_strand_id
1 'polypeptide(L)' 'GYRDAHLGLAREAHARGELVLAGALAEPPDGALLVFRGDNPASAEEFVSKDPYVLNGLVKRWEIRPWTVVVGNQ' A
#
# COMPACT_ATOMS: atom_id res chain seq x y z
N GLY A 1 7.48 15.80 -7.73
CA GLY A 1 6.30 15.03 -8.06
C GLY A 1 5.77 14.20 -6.92
N TYR A 2 4.67 13.58 -7.18
CA TYR A 2 3.99 12.76 -6.16
C TYR A 2 4.74 11.49 -5.82
N ARG A 3 5.60 11.03 -6.73
CA ARG A 3 6.30 9.76 -6.55
C ARG A 3 7.19 9.77 -5.30
N ASP A 4 7.93 10.83 -5.08
CA ASP A 4 8.82 10.91 -3.92
C ASP A 4 8.04 10.93 -2.62
N ALA A 5 6.95 11.68 -2.57
CA ALA A 5 6.10 11.73 -1.38
C ALA A 5 5.42 10.37 -1.13
N HIS A 6 4.95 9.71 -2.18
CA HIS A 6 4.35 8.39 -2.09
C HIS A 6 5.36 7.35 -1.57
N LEU A 7 6.56 7.33 -2.13
CA LEU A 7 7.61 6.40 -1.70
C LEU A 7 8.06 6.68 -0.27
N GLY A 8 8.13 7.95 0.12
CA GLY A 8 8.45 8.34 1.49
C GLY A 8 7.44 7.80 2.48
N LEU A 9 6.15 7.95 2.16
CA LEU A 9 5.07 7.43 2.99
C LEU A 9 5.16 5.90 3.12
N ALA A 10 5.43 5.22 2.01
CA ALA A 10 5.57 3.76 2.01
C ALA A 10 6.77 3.30 2.84
N ARG A 11 7.90 3.97 2.70
CA ARG A 11 9.09 3.64 3.48
C ARG A 11 8.89 3.84 4.97
N GLU A 12 8.19 4.90 5.35
CA GLU A 12 7.86 5.16 6.75
C GLU A 12 6.96 4.07 7.32
N ALA A 13 5.93 3.67 6.58
CA ALA A 13 5.03 2.60 7.01
C ALA A 13 5.78 1.27 7.14
N HIS A 14 6.72 1.00 6.22
CA HIS A 14 7.55 -0.19 6.28
C HIS A 14 8.47 -0.16 7.50
N ALA A 15 9.07 0.98 7.80
CA ALA A 15 9.94 1.14 8.95
C ALA A 15 9.19 0.93 10.27
N ARG A 16 7.91 1.28 10.32
CA ARG A 16 7.07 1.03 11.50
C ARG A 16 6.60 -0.42 11.61
N GLY A 17 6.86 -1.25 10.60
CA GLY A 17 6.41 -2.63 10.57
C GLY A 17 4.96 -2.82 10.12
N GLU A 18 4.32 -1.77 9.65
CA GLU A 18 2.93 -1.81 9.18
C GLU A 18 2.83 -2.31 7.75
N LEU A 19 3.70 -1.80 6.88
CA LEU A 19 3.75 -2.20 5.47
C LEU A 19 4.82 -3.29 5.30
N VAL A 20 4.39 -4.46 4.82
CA VAL A 20 5.28 -5.60 4.63
C VAL A 20 5.93 -5.56 3.26
N LEU A 21 5.13 -5.40 2.21
CA LEU A 21 5.57 -5.37 0.82
C LEU A 21 4.74 -4.35 0.06
N ALA A 22 5.36 -3.71 -0.91
CA ALA A 22 4.65 -2.83 -1.82
C ALA A 22 5.33 -2.86 -3.17
N GLY A 23 4.56 -2.85 -4.23
CA GLY A 23 5.12 -2.85 -5.57
C GLY A 23 4.08 -2.55 -6.62
N ALA A 24 4.56 -2.19 -7.80
CA ALA A 24 3.72 -1.92 -8.94
C ALA A 24 3.53 -3.21 -9.76
N LEU A 25 2.33 -3.37 -10.27
CA LEU A 25 2.08 -4.43 -11.25
C LEU A 25 2.75 -4.05 -12.56
N ALA A 26 3.23 -5.05 -13.26
CA ALA A 26 3.91 -4.84 -14.54
C ALA A 26 3.20 -5.61 -15.65
N GLU A 27 3.34 -5.09 -16.86
CA GLU A 27 2.89 -5.74 -18.09
C GLU A 27 1.38 -6.09 -18.11
N PRO A 28 0.49 -5.11 -17.95
CA PRO A 28 0.72 -3.67 -18.00
C PRO A 28 0.95 -3.05 -16.61
N PRO A 29 1.57 -1.88 -16.55
CA PRO A 29 1.77 -1.18 -15.27
C PRO A 29 0.51 -0.37 -14.89
N ASP A 30 -0.54 -1.08 -14.58
CA ASP A 30 -1.87 -0.49 -14.40
C ASP A 30 -2.37 -0.57 -12.95
N GLY A 31 -1.50 -0.90 -12.01
CA GLY A 31 -1.90 -0.98 -10.62
C GLY A 31 -0.74 -1.24 -9.69
N ALA A 32 -1.06 -1.39 -8.42
CA ALA A 32 -0.08 -1.69 -7.40
C ALA A 32 -0.70 -2.60 -6.34
N LEU A 33 0.15 -3.34 -5.66
CA LEU A 33 -0.24 -4.18 -4.55
C LEU A 33 0.56 -3.77 -3.33
N LEU A 34 -0.14 -3.56 -2.22
CA LEU A 34 0.49 -3.25 -0.94
C LEU A 34 -0.04 -4.23 0.10
N VAL A 35 0.87 -4.80 0.88
CA VAL A 35 0.52 -5.78 1.91
C VAL A 35 0.84 -5.18 3.27
N PHE A 36 -0.18 -5.06 4.10
CA PHE A 36 -0.06 -4.52 5.44
C PHE A 36 -0.23 -5.63 6.48
N ARG A 37 0.44 -5.46 7.61
CA ARG A 37 0.32 -6.36 8.75
C ARG A 37 -0.62 -5.74 9.78
N GLY A 38 -1.55 -6.53 10.31
CA GLY A 38 -2.45 -6.05 11.36
C GLY A 38 -3.65 -6.96 11.51
N ASP A 39 -4.36 -6.78 12.60
CA ASP A 39 -5.57 -7.55 12.90
C ASP A 39 -6.82 -6.94 12.27
N ASN A 40 -6.67 -5.75 11.71
CA ASN A 40 -7.77 -5.01 11.10
C ASN A 40 -7.19 -4.09 10.01
N PRO A 41 -8.02 -3.45 9.18
CA PRO A 41 -7.53 -2.65 8.05
C PRO A 41 -7.05 -1.24 8.42
N ALA A 42 -6.92 -0.89 9.70
CA ALA A 42 -6.65 0.48 10.12
C ALA A 42 -5.38 1.08 9.50
N SER A 43 -4.27 0.34 9.51
CA SER A 43 -3.01 0.84 8.94
C SER A 43 -3.11 1.09 7.45
N ALA A 44 -3.78 0.19 6.73
CA ALA A 44 -3.97 0.34 5.29
C ALA A 44 -4.89 1.53 4.99
N GLU A 45 -5.96 1.69 5.75
CA GLU A 45 -6.89 2.82 5.60
C GLU A 45 -6.19 4.15 5.86
N GLU A 46 -5.37 4.20 6.89
CA GLU A 46 -4.60 5.41 7.19
C GLU A 46 -3.63 5.73 6.06
N PHE A 47 -2.94 4.73 5.53
CA PHE A 47 -2.04 4.92 4.40
C PHE A 47 -2.77 5.52 3.21
N VAL A 48 -3.91 4.95 2.83
CA VAL A 48 -4.70 5.43 1.69
C VAL A 48 -5.13 6.89 1.91
N SER A 49 -5.50 7.25 3.13
CA SER A 49 -5.95 8.60 3.45
C SER A 49 -4.85 9.66 3.29
N LYS A 50 -3.59 9.24 3.27
CA LYS A 50 -2.43 10.15 3.19
C LYS A 50 -1.67 10.01 1.88
N ASP A 51 -1.96 8.99 1.08
CA ASP A 51 -1.19 8.70 -0.14
C ASP A 51 -1.43 9.79 -1.18
N PRO A 52 -0.39 10.53 -1.58
CA PRO A 52 -0.55 11.58 -2.58
C PRO A 52 -1.07 11.07 -3.92
N TYR A 53 -0.82 9.82 -4.29
CA TYR A 53 -1.37 9.25 -5.52
C TYR A 53 -2.90 9.14 -5.44
N VAL A 54 -3.43 8.79 -4.27
CA VAL A 54 -4.87 8.73 -4.06
C VAL A 54 -5.45 10.14 -3.97
N LEU A 55 -4.83 10.99 -3.17
CA LEU A 55 -5.33 12.35 -2.93
C LEU A 55 -5.35 13.21 -4.20
N ASN A 56 -4.46 12.93 -5.15
CA ASN A 56 -4.35 13.69 -6.39
C ASN A 56 -4.94 12.98 -7.60
N GLY A 57 -5.71 11.93 -7.38
CA GLY A 57 -6.49 11.29 -8.43
C GLY A 57 -5.72 10.37 -9.37
N LEU A 58 -4.45 10.05 -9.07
CA LEU A 58 -3.68 9.11 -9.88
C LEU A 58 -4.17 7.69 -9.67
N VAL A 59 -4.61 7.37 -8.45
CA VAL A 59 -5.29 6.12 -8.13
C VAL A 59 -6.77 6.41 -8.10
N LYS A 60 -7.50 5.89 -9.06
CA LYS A 60 -8.94 6.17 -9.20
C LYS A 60 -9.81 5.18 -8.43
N ARG A 61 -9.28 4.01 -8.15
CA ARG A 61 -10.02 2.97 -7.42
C ARG A 61 -9.03 2.16 -6.60
N TRP A 62 -9.45 1.82 -5.38
CA TRP A 62 -8.67 0.97 -4.50
C TRP A 62 -9.63 0.16 -3.63
N GLU A 63 -9.13 -0.96 -3.10
CA GLU A 63 -9.88 -1.74 -2.12
C GLU A 63 -8.91 -2.35 -1.12
N ILE A 64 -9.38 -2.60 0.08
CA ILE A 64 -8.61 -3.23 1.14
C ILE A 64 -9.34 -4.52 1.50
N ARG A 65 -8.59 -5.63 1.46
CA ARG A 65 -9.15 -6.94 1.72
C ARG A 65 -8.25 -7.70 2.69
N PRO A 66 -8.83 -8.44 3.65
CA PRO A 66 -8.02 -9.34 4.45
C PRO A 66 -7.44 -10.44 3.57
N TRP A 67 -6.21 -10.84 3.89
CA TRP A 67 -5.52 -11.88 3.14
C TRP A 67 -5.07 -12.96 4.12
N THR A 68 -5.61 -14.16 3.99
CA THR A 68 -5.22 -15.31 4.78
C THR A 68 -4.11 -16.04 4.06
N VAL A 69 -2.87 -15.80 4.50
CA VAL A 69 -1.69 -16.45 3.89
C VAL A 69 -1.58 -17.85 4.46
N VAL A 70 -1.49 -18.83 3.57
CA VAL A 70 -1.40 -20.25 3.98
C VAL A 70 -0.04 -20.86 3.64
N VAL A 71 0.76 -20.21 2.81
CA VAL A 71 2.11 -20.62 2.46
C VAL A 71 2.95 -19.36 2.37
N GLY A 72 4.14 -19.41 2.98
CA GLY A 72 5.08 -18.30 2.95
C GLY A 72 5.33 -17.72 4.33
N ASN A 73 6.39 -16.91 4.43
CA ASN A 73 6.76 -16.26 5.68
C ASN A 73 5.82 -15.11 6.00
N GLN A 74 5.60 -14.95 7.29
CA GLN A 74 4.77 -13.87 7.82
C GLN A 74 5.63 -12.79 8.45
#